data_5408c444114daf2b73f4fa34f20ca167
#
_entry.id   5408c444114daf2b73f4fa34f20ca167
#
_cell.length_a   1.000
_cell.length_b   1.000
_cell.length_c   1.000
_cell.angle_alpha   90.00
_cell.angle_beta   90.00
_cell.angle_gamma   90.00
#
_symmetry.space_group_name_H-M   'P 1'
#
loop_
_entity.id
_entity.type
_entity.pdbx_description
1 polymer ?
#
loop_
_entity_poly.entity_id
_entity_poly.type
_entity_poly.pdbx_seq_one_letter_code
_entity_poly.pdbx_strand_id
1 'polypeptide(L)'
;MVSSPCKVNPPKPVDTLLINAAECEPYITADHREMLENSERVIDGMFAVAKYLDIKRIIIGIESNKPDAIKLIKEKLASDPRNKNGMAGVLTLRAIYPQGAERVLIQAATGKQLNPSKLPADLGCIVMNVTTAGFIADYLRTGMPLITKRVTIDGSAVTTPKNVIAPIGTSLEDMIAFCGGYKEELREVLLGGPMMGIAIPSDNFQIMKQSNGVLFFSEKEAIKKHTTACIHCGACVSVCPMHLEPYALEKNFEKRIIERLRKLSVMTCIECGSCSFVCPANRPLVHSIRLGKNLIRKDDAAEKARQEALKAKTEAAIEAVEAEHK
;
A
#
# COMPACT_ATOMS: atom_id res chain seq x y z
N MET A 1 2.68 -2.07 -3.54
CA MET A 1 3.85 -2.00 -2.62
C MET A 1 5.03 -2.60 -3.34
N VAL A 2 5.96 -1.80 -3.77
CA VAL A 2 7.19 -2.30 -4.38
C VAL A 2 8.05 -2.82 -3.22
N SER A 3 8.40 -4.11 -3.23
CA SER A 3 9.51 -4.62 -2.44
C SER A 3 10.77 -3.99 -3.02
N SER A 4 11.01 -2.75 -2.65
CA SER A 4 12.08 -1.97 -3.23
C SER A 4 13.41 -2.52 -2.75
N PRO A 5 14.39 -2.75 -3.64
CA PRO A 5 15.78 -2.97 -3.26
C PRO A 5 16.29 -1.95 -2.22
N CYS A 6 15.72 -0.74 -2.23
CA CYS A 6 16.01 0.32 -1.25
C CYS A 6 15.66 -0.05 0.21
N LYS A 7 14.84 -1.08 0.47
CA LYS A 7 14.58 -1.54 1.84
C LYS A 7 15.66 -2.46 2.37
N VAL A 8 16.36 -3.17 1.49
CA VAL A 8 17.46 -4.08 1.84
C VAL A 8 18.80 -3.36 1.84
N ASN A 9 18.95 -2.37 0.97
CA ASN A 9 20.11 -1.50 0.89
C ASN A 9 19.65 -0.03 0.77
N PRO A 10 19.27 0.59 1.91
CA PRO A 10 18.78 1.95 1.91
C PRO A 10 19.88 2.92 1.43
N PRO A 11 19.51 3.93 0.62
CA PRO A 11 20.49 4.89 0.07
C PRO A 11 21.09 5.82 1.14
N LYS A 12 20.54 5.81 2.35
CA LYS A 12 20.99 6.60 3.51
C LYS A 12 20.95 5.74 4.76
N PRO A 13 21.78 6.06 5.78
CA PRO A 13 21.71 5.41 7.08
C PRO A 13 20.29 5.48 7.66
N VAL A 14 19.83 4.37 8.23
CA VAL A 14 18.52 4.25 8.87
C VAL A 14 18.71 3.70 10.28
N ASP A 15 17.94 4.23 11.22
CA ASP A 15 18.01 3.85 12.62
C ASP A 15 16.69 3.30 13.17
N THR A 16 15.61 3.48 12.44
CA THR A 16 14.26 3.14 12.87
C THR A 16 13.57 2.19 11.88
N LEU A 17 13.13 1.03 12.37
CA LEU A 17 12.29 0.08 11.64
C LEU A 17 10.83 0.26 12.10
N LEU A 18 9.95 0.61 11.17
CA LEU A 18 8.52 0.69 11.40
C LEU A 18 7.85 -0.57 10.83
N ILE A 19 7.31 -1.40 11.70
CA ILE A 19 6.47 -2.54 11.29
C ILE A 19 5.04 -2.04 11.15
N ASN A 20 4.57 -2.05 9.91
CA ASN A 20 3.19 -1.69 9.58
C ASN A 20 2.28 -2.91 9.83
N ALA A 21 1.59 -2.87 10.95
CA ALA A 21 0.54 -3.80 11.36
C ALA A 21 -0.82 -3.07 11.49
N ALA A 22 -0.93 -1.89 10.89
CA ALA A 22 -2.18 -1.13 10.75
C ALA A 22 -2.94 -1.62 9.52
N GLU A 23 -3.91 -2.48 9.75
CA GLU A 23 -4.77 -3.06 8.73
C GLU A 23 -6.09 -2.30 8.70
N CYS A 24 -6.05 -1.11 8.06
CA CYS A 24 -7.15 -0.13 8.10
C CYS A 24 -8.20 -0.32 6.99
N GLU A 25 -7.97 -1.20 6.02
CA GLU A 25 -8.96 -1.53 5.00
C GLU A 25 -10.11 -2.33 5.61
N PRO A 26 -11.38 -1.90 5.42
CA PRO A 26 -12.53 -2.69 5.86
C PRO A 26 -12.51 -4.09 5.24
N TYR A 27 -13.09 -5.07 5.92
CA TYR A 27 -13.14 -6.50 5.58
C TYR A 27 -11.81 -7.23 5.70
N ILE A 28 -10.67 -6.58 5.50
CA ILE A 28 -9.36 -7.25 5.48
C ILE A 28 -8.88 -7.51 6.91
N THR A 29 -8.47 -8.77 7.18
CA THR A 29 -8.02 -9.23 8.50
C THR A 29 -6.80 -10.16 8.45
N ALA A 30 -6.11 -10.22 7.31
CA ALA A 30 -4.97 -11.09 7.08
C ALA A 30 -3.77 -10.77 8.00
N ASP A 31 -3.45 -9.48 8.17
CA ASP A 31 -2.35 -9.03 9.03
C ASP A 31 -2.71 -9.18 10.52
N HIS A 32 -3.97 -8.99 10.91
CA HIS A 32 -4.44 -9.25 12.27
C HIS A 32 -4.26 -10.73 12.64
N ARG A 33 -4.70 -11.64 11.78
CA ARG A 33 -4.52 -13.09 11.99
C ARG A 33 -3.05 -13.47 12.00
N GLU A 34 -2.23 -12.83 11.20
CA GLU A 34 -0.77 -13.04 11.22
C GLU A 34 -0.16 -12.70 12.57
N MET A 35 -0.55 -11.58 13.18
CA MET A 35 -0.08 -11.20 14.51
C MET A 35 -0.50 -12.18 15.60
N LEU A 36 -1.74 -12.70 15.51
CA LEU A 36 -2.26 -13.62 16.53
C LEU A 36 -1.68 -15.04 16.41
N GLU A 37 -1.62 -15.55 15.19
CA GLU A 37 -1.26 -16.96 14.93
C GLU A 37 0.25 -17.17 14.80
N ASN A 38 0.98 -16.14 14.33
CA ASN A 38 2.37 -16.24 13.94
C ASN A 38 3.24 -15.14 14.57
N SER A 39 2.87 -14.64 15.74
CA SER A 39 3.57 -13.55 16.43
C SER A 39 5.08 -13.78 16.61
N GLU A 40 5.52 -15.01 16.87
CA GLU A 40 6.93 -15.34 17.06
C GLU A 40 7.74 -15.11 15.79
N ARG A 41 7.27 -15.61 14.65
CA ARG A 41 7.98 -15.40 13.40
C ARG A 41 8.00 -13.93 12.97
N VAL A 42 6.95 -13.16 13.29
CA VAL A 42 6.95 -11.71 13.06
C VAL A 42 8.04 -11.04 13.88
N ILE A 43 8.14 -11.38 15.17
CA ILE A 43 9.15 -10.87 16.09
C ILE A 43 10.56 -11.28 15.64
N ASP A 44 10.75 -12.54 15.27
CA ASP A 44 12.04 -13.03 14.76
C ASP A 44 12.49 -12.29 13.50
N GLY A 45 11.59 -12.09 12.56
CA GLY A 45 11.90 -11.39 11.32
C GLY A 45 12.25 -9.91 11.52
N MET A 46 11.52 -9.19 12.39
CA MET A 46 11.84 -7.79 12.65
C MET A 46 13.20 -7.63 13.36
N PHE A 47 13.57 -8.53 14.30
CA PHE A 47 14.90 -8.51 14.93
C PHE A 47 16.00 -8.93 13.95
N ALA A 48 15.73 -9.86 13.04
CA ALA A 48 16.68 -10.22 11.99
C ALA A 48 16.99 -9.03 11.07
N VAL A 49 15.95 -8.30 10.62
CA VAL A 49 16.11 -7.08 9.82
C VAL A 49 16.84 -6.00 10.62
N ALA A 50 16.48 -5.82 11.88
CA ALA A 50 17.13 -4.84 12.75
C ALA A 50 18.63 -5.12 12.93
N LYS A 51 18.99 -6.39 13.11
CA LYS A 51 20.40 -6.81 13.19
C LYS A 51 21.15 -6.58 11.88
N TYR A 52 20.54 -6.90 10.74
CA TYR A 52 21.16 -6.76 9.42
C TYR A 52 21.44 -5.30 9.05
N LEU A 53 20.53 -4.38 9.41
CA LEU A 53 20.59 -2.94 9.06
C LEU A 53 21.12 -2.06 10.19
N ASP A 54 21.59 -2.63 11.31
CA ASP A 54 22.02 -1.92 12.52
C ASP A 54 20.96 -0.94 13.07
N ILE A 55 19.69 -1.34 13.04
CA ILE A 55 18.57 -0.56 13.53
C ILE A 55 18.65 -0.39 15.06
N LYS A 56 18.38 0.82 15.54
CA LYS A 56 18.40 1.15 16.96
C LYS A 56 17.02 1.12 17.61
N ARG A 57 15.96 1.28 16.81
CA ARG A 57 14.59 1.35 17.30
C ARG A 57 13.62 0.60 16.37
N ILE A 58 12.76 -0.23 16.95
CA ILE A 58 11.67 -0.91 16.24
C ILE A 58 10.34 -0.41 16.80
N ILE A 59 9.44 0.03 15.94
CA ILE A 59 8.10 0.45 16.30
C ILE A 59 7.10 -0.40 15.52
N ILE A 60 6.20 -1.09 16.23
CA ILE A 60 5.14 -1.87 15.62
C ILE A 60 3.85 -1.06 15.73
N GLY A 61 3.34 -0.56 14.61
CA GLY A 61 2.10 0.22 14.57
C GLY A 61 0.89 -0.69 14.45
N ILE A 62 0.07 -0.78 15.51
CA ILE A 62 -1.15 -1.60 15.57
C ILE A 62 -2.33 -0.70 15.92
N GLU A 63 -3.45 -0.83 15.21
CA GLU A 63 -4.66 -0.04 15.48
C GLU A 63 -5.35 -0.44 16.78
N SER A 64 -5.93 0.55 17.48
CA SER A 64 -6.58 0.38 18.79
C SER A 64 -7.78 -0.57 18.77
N ASN A 65 -8.35 -0.86 17.62
CA ASN A 65 -9.44 -1.84 17.46
C ASN A 65 -8.95 -3.31 17.44
N LYS A 66 -7.65 -3.55 17.63
CA LYS A 66 -7.02 -4.87 17.73
C LYS A 66 -6.35 -5.08 19.10
N PRO A 67 -7.10 -4.99 20.23
CA PRO A 67 -6.53 -5.03 21.58
C PRO A 67 -5.89 -6.37 21.92
N ASP A 68 -6.36 -7.47 21.35
CA ASP A 68 -5.82 -8.82 21.46
C ASP A 68 -4.41 -8.91 20.87
N ALA A 69 -4.21 -8.42 19.66
CA ALA A 69 -2.90 -8.37 19.02
C ALA A 69 -1.93 -7.44 19.75
N ILE A 70 -2.41 -6.26 20.19
CA ILE A 70 -1.60 -5.31 20.99
C ILE A 70 -1.10 -5.98 22.26
N LYS A 71 -1.99 -6.66 23.00
CA LYS A 71 -1.65 -7.36 24.23
C LYS A 71 -0.61 -8.46 23.98
N LEU A 72 -0.89 -9.35 23.02
CA LEU A 72 -0.04 -10.49 22.69
C LEU A 72 1.37 -10.04 22.27
N ILE A 73 1.48 -9.07 21.37
CA ILE A 73 2.78 -8.58 20.91
C ILE A 73 3.55 -7.90 22.05
N LYS A 74 2.88 -7.09 22.89
CA LYS A 74 3.54 -6.48 24.07
C LYS A 74 4.08 -7.52 25.05
N GLU A 75 3.30 -8.57 25.37
CA GLU A 75 3.72 -9.65 26.27
C GLU A 75 4.93 -10.41 25.71
N LYS A 76 4.90 -10.75 24.42
CA LYS A 76 6.03 -11.43 23.78
C LYS A 76 7.28 -10.56 23.72
N LEU A 77 7.15 -9.26 23.44
CA LEU A 77 8.28 -8.33 23.45
C LEU A 77 8.87 -8.14 24.86
N ALA A 78 8.04 -8.15 25.90
CA ALA A 78 8.48 -8.02 27.28
C ALA A 78 9.30 -9.23 27.74
N SER A 79 9.01 -10.42 27.22
CA SER A 79 9.73 -11.68 27.55
C SER A 79 10.90 -11.97 26.61
N ASP A 80 11.05 -11.24 25.50
CA ASP A 80 12.09 -11.50 24.51
C ASP A 80 13.47 -10.99 24.98
N PRO A 81 14.48 -11.87 25.10
CA PRO A 81 15.81 -11.48 25.56
C PRO A 81 16.51 -10.47 24.62
N ARG A 82 16.09 -10.38 23.34
CA ARG A 82 16.62 -9.41 22.37
C ARG A 82 16.11 -7.98 22.64
N ASN A 83 15.03 -7.85 23.42
CA ASN A 83 14.38 -6.58 23.73
C ASN A 83 14.73 -6.02 25.12
N LYS A 84 15.78 -6.52 25.78
CA LYS A 84 16.16 -6.12 27.15
C LYS A 84 16.32 -4.61 27.32
N ASN A 85 16.75 -3.91 26.28
CA ASN A 85 16.98 -2.46 26.30
C ASN A 85 15.75 -1.65 25.81
N GLY A 86 14.59 -2.29 25.62
CA GLY A 86 13.38 -1.62 25.12
C GLY A 86 13.50 -1.11 23.66
N MET A 87 14.34 -1.76 22.84
CA MET A 87 14.56 -1.39 21.44
C MET A 87 13.30 -1.50 20.61
N ALA A 88 12.44 -2.48 20.89
CA ALA A 88 11.18 -2.72 20.20
C ALA A 88 9.98 -2.39 21.08
N GLY A 89 8.97 -1.71 20.50
CA GLY A 89 7.75 -1.37 21.21
C GLY A 89 6.54 -1.29 20.30
N VAL A 90 5.34 -1.40 20.89
CA VAL A 90 4.06 -1.26 20.18
C VAL A 90 3.57 0.18 20.28
N LEU A 91 3.32 0.79 19.14
CA LEU A 91 2.61 2.05 19.01
C LEU A 91 1.14 1.75 18.73
N THR A 92 0.27 2.04 19.71
CA THR A 92 -1.17 1.95 19.52
C THR A 92 -1.64 3.12 18.66
N LEU A 93 -2.10 2.81 17.46
CA LEU A 93 -2.59 3.76 16.48
C LEU A 93 -4.10 3.98 16.65
N ARG A 94 -4.58 5.16 16.28
CA ARG A 94 -6.03 5.40 16.19
C ARG A 94 -6.63 4.55 15.09
N ALA A 95 -7.79 3.93 15.33
CA ALA A 95 -8.53 3.16 14.33
C ALA A 95 -9.29 4.11 13.38
N ILE A 96 -8.53 4.79 12.52
CA ILE A 96 -9.05 5.71 11.51
C ILE A 96 -8.40 5.41 10.16
N TYR A 97 -9.16 5.55 9.10
CA TYR A 97 -8.66 5.35 7.75
C TYR A 97 -8.05 6.66 7.16
N PRO A 98 -6.87 6.64 6.48
CA PRO A 98 -6.00 5.51 6.14
C PRO A 98 -4.75 5.39 7.05
N GLN A 99 -4.90 4.93 8.26
CA GLN A 99 -3.82 4.85 9.25
C GLN A 99 -2.63 3.98 8.83
N GLY A 100 -2.88 2.93 8.02
CA GLY A 100 -1.85 2.04 7.48
C GLY A 100 -1.07 2.59 6.28
N ALA A 101 -1.41 3.78 5.80
CA ALA A 101 -0.63 4.40 4.72
C ALA A 101 0.77 4.77 5.21
N GLU A 102 1.81 4.41 4.44
CA GLU A 102 3.23 4.55 4.84
C GLU A 102 3.56 5.95 5.40
N ARG A 103 3.13 7.02 4.74
CA ARG A 103 3.39 8.40 5.16
C ARG A 103 2.65 8.78 6.44
N VAL A 104 1.42 8.30 6.59
CA VAL A 104 0.60 8.53 7.79
C VAL A 104 1.20 7.79 8.98
N LEU A 105 1.64 6.54 8.77
CA LEU A 105 2.30 5.73 9.80
C LEU A 105 3.63 6.38 10.25
N ILE A 106 4.46 6.85 9.31
CA ILE A 106 5.72 7.54 9.64
C ILE A 106 5.44 8.77 10.49
N GLN A 107 4.47 9.59 10.12
CA GLN A 107 4.10 10.77 10.90
C GLN A 107 3.60 10.40 12.30
N ALA A 108 2.75 9.38 12.40
CA ALA A 108 2.24 8.90 13.69
C ALA A 108 3.36 8.36 14.61
N ALA A 109 4.36 7.69 14.02
CA ALA A 109 5.45 7.06 14.75
C ALA A 109 6.59 8.01 15.12
N THR A 110 6.85 9.03 14.31
CA THR A 110 8.04 9.89 14.43
C THR A 110 7.71 11.36 14.68
N GLY A 111 6.47 11.78 14.49
CA GLY A 111 6.05 13.19 14.48
C GLY A 111 6.50 13.99 13.25
N LYS A 112 7.25 13.36 12.33
CA LYS A 112 7.82 14.02 11.15
C LYS A 112 6.97 13.76 9.90
N GLN A 113 6.79 14.77 9.08
CA GLN A 113 6.13 14.64 7.78
C GLN A 113 7.15 14.26 6.70
N LEU A 114 6.82 13.23 5.94
CA LEU A 114 7.63 12.82 4.79
C LEU A 114 7.26 13.68 3.57
N ASN A 115 8.22 14.46 3.08
CA ASN A 115 8.06 15.24 1.85
C ASN A 115 7.70 14.32 0.68
N PRO A 116 6.77 14.73 -0.22
CA PRO A 116 6.33 13.91 -1.36
C PRO A 116 7.43 13.36 -2.27
N SER A 117 8.51 14.10 -2.44
CA SER A 117 9.65 13.70 -3.28
C SER A 117 10.69 12.85 -2.57
N LYS A 118 10.52 12.59 -1.25
CA LYS A 118 11.50 11.87 -0.43
C LYS A 118 11.03 10.46 -0.09
N LEU A 119 12.01 9.61 0.24
CA LEU A 119 11.80 8.24 0.71
C LEU A 119 11.81 8.19 2.24
N PRO A 120 11.22 7.15 2.87
CA PRO A 120 11.31 6.95 4.32
C PRO A 120 12.72 7.01 4.88
N ALA A 121 13.72 6.51 4.13
CA ALA A 121 15.14 6.57 4.49
C ALA A 121 15.68 8.00 4.66
N ASP A 122 15.06 9.01 4.03
CA ASP A 122 15.41 10.42 4.25
C ASP A 122 15.07 10.93 5.66
N LEU A 123 14.20 10.19 6.36
CA LEU A 123 13.86 10.42 7.77
C LEU A 123 14.50 9.40 8.72
N GLY A 124 15.46 8.62 8.24
CA GLY A 124 16.11 7.55 9.01
C GLY A 124 15.23 6.32 9.23
N CYS A 125 14.14 6.15 8.47
CA CYS A 125 13.15 5.11 8.69
C CYS A 125 13.11 4.10 7.54
N ILE A 126 12.78 2.84 7.89
CA ILE A 126 12.28 1.84 6.94
C ILE A 126 10.91 1.39 7.40
N VAL A 127 9.98 1.23 6.47
CA VAL A 127 8.64 0.70 6.72
C VAL A 127 8.50 -0.67 6.10
N MET A 128 8.06 -1.64 6.89
CA MET A 128 7.84 -3.03 6.46
C MET A 128 6.47 -3.51 6.96
N ASN A 129 5.74 -4.22 6.10
CA ASN A 129 4.49 -4.87 6.52
C ASN A 129 4.77 -6.04 7.47
N VAL A 130 3.87 -6.28 8.42
CA VAL A 130 3.99 -7.33 9.45
C VAL A 130 4.15 -8.73 8.86
N THR A 131 3.38 -9.08 7.83
CA THR A 131 3.50 -10.36 7.12
C THR A 131 4.87 -10.52 6.43
N THR A 132 5.43 -9.41 5.92
CA THR A 132 6.77 -9.43 5.31
C THR A 132 7.86 -9.72 6.35
N ALA A 133 7.73 -9.15 7.56
CA ALA A 133 8.64 -9.47 8.66
C ALA A 133 8.61 -10.97 9.00
N GLY A 134 7.42 -11.54 9.17
CA GLY A 134 7.25 -12.98 9.40
C GLY A 134 7.85 -13.84 8.29
N PHE A 135 7.64 -13.46 7.03
CA PHE A 135 8.23 -14.19 5.91
C PHE A 135 9.78 -14.17 5.91
N ILE A 136 10.40 -13.06 6.30
CA ILE A 136 11.87 -12.99 6.40
C ILE A 136 12.40 -14.00 7.40
N ALA A 137 11.75 -14.17 8.56
CA ALA A 137 12.13 -15.19 9.51
C ALA A 137 12.06 -16.61 8.93
N ASP A 138 10.96 -16.92 8.24
CA ASP A 138 10.79 -18.23 7.61
C ASP A 138 11.85 -18.48 6.54
N TYR A 139 12.12 -17.48 5.69
CA TYR A 139 13.14 -17.58 4.66
C TYR A 139 14.54 -17.83 5.24
N LEU A 140 14.92 -17.09 6.28
CA LEU A 140 16.23 -17.27 6.93
C LEU A 140 16.37 -18.64 7.59
N ARG A 141 15.26 -19.23 8.06
CA ARG A 141 15.25 -20.56 8.68
C ARG A 141 15.25 -21.70 7.67
N THR A 142 14.55 -21.54 6.56
CA THR A 142 14.23 -22.64 5.64
C THR A 142 14.84 -22.50 4.24
N GLY A 143 15.26 -21.30 3.84
CA GLY A 143 15.66 -20.99 2.46
C GLY A 143 14.49 -20.99 1.45
N MET A 144 13.25 -21.26 1.90
CA MET A 144 12.08 -21.38 1.01
C MET A 144 11.59 -20.00 0.58
N PRO A 145 11.47 -19.72 -0.72
CA PRO A 145 10.92 -18.45 -1.20
C PRO A 145 9.45 -18.29 -0.84
N LEU A 146 8.90 -17.08 -1.01
CA LEU A 146 7.48 -16.79 -0.78
C LEU A 146 6.63 -17.48 -1.84
N ILE A 147 6.07 -18.63 -1.51
CA ILE A 147 5.20 -19.43 -2.37
C ILE A 147 3.75 -19.47 -1.91
N THR A 148 3.47 -19.06 -0.67
CA THR A 148 2.11 -19.00 -0.12
C THR A 148 1.79 -17.62 0.41
N LYS A 149 0.50 -17.28 0.41
CA LYS A 149 -0.02 -16.02 0.97
C LYS A 149 -1.22 -16.29 1.86
N ARG A 150 -1.32 -15.55 2.97
CA ARG A 150 -2.56 -15.39 3.70
C ARG A 150 -3.40 -14.32 3.00
N VAL A 151 -4.63 -14.66 2.67
CA VAL A 151 -5.55 -13.80 1.95
C VAL A 151 -6.91 -13.85 2.65
N THR A 152 -7.49 -12.69 2.91
CA THR A 152 -8.87 -12.59 3.39
C THR A 152 -9.81 -12.79 2.21
N ILE A 153 -10.74 -13.73 2.32
CA ILE A 153 -11.84 -13.95 1.40
C ILE A 153 -13.12 -13.56 2.12
N ASP A 154 -13.77 -12.49 1.67
CA ASP A 154 -14.95 -11.93 2.33
C ASP A 154 -15.87 -11.23 1.32
N GLY A 155 -16.95 -10.65 1.78
CA GLY A 155 -17.97 -9.94 1.00
C GLY A 155 -19.34 -10.60 1.06
N SER A 156 -20.37 -9.86 0.67
CA SER A 156 -21.78 -10.29 0.81
C SER A 156 -22.13 -11.52 0.00
N ALA A 157 -21.40 -11.83 -1.08
CA ALA A 157 -21.63 -13.00 -1.89
C ALA A 157 -21.01 -14.29 -1.33
N VAL A 158 -20.05 -14.22 -0.39
CA VAL A 158 -19.32 -15.38 0.15
C VAL A 158 -20.15 -16.13 1.19
N THR A 159 -20.24 -17.44 1.06
CA THR A 159 -20.98 -18.29 2.01
C THR A 159 -20.33 -18.29 3.39
N THR A 160 -19.02 -18.56 3.46
CA THR A 160 -18.25 -18.64 4.71
C THR A 160 -16.97 -17.82 4.60
N PRO A 161 -16.98 -16.54 4.96
CA PRO A 161 -15.79 -15.70 4.95
C PRO A 161 -14.65 -16.27 5.80
N LYS A 162 -13.42 -16.23 5.30
CA LYS A 162 -12.22 -16.79 5.96
C LYS A 162 -10.95 -16.06 5.59
N ASN A 163 -9.94 -16.22 6.46
CA ASN A 163 -8.55 -16.04 6.06
C ASN A 163 -7.98 -17.37 5.57
N VAL A 164 -7.50 -17.42 4.36
CA VAL A 164 -6.98 -18.64 3.71
C VAL A 164 -5.50 -18.49 3.45
N ILE A 165 -4.71 -19.51 3.76
CA ILE A 165 -3.30 -19.60 3.33
C ILE A 165 -3.29 -20.47 2.08
N ALA A 166 -2.97 -19.87 0.93
CA ALA A 166 -2.96 -20.56 -0.35
C ALA A 166 -1.66 -20.30 -1.13
N PRO A 167 -1.25 -21.23 -2.01
CA PRO A 167 -0.18 -20.99 -2.96
C PRO A 167 -0.44 -19.77 -3.84
N ILE A 168 0.60 -19.00 -4.14
CA ILE A 168 0.51 -17.93 -5.12
C ILE A 168 0.20 -18.54 -6.48
N GLY A 169 -0.78 -17.99 -7.20
CA GLY A 169 -1.29 -18.55 -8.44
C GLY A 169 -2.58 -19.39 -8.27
N THR A 170 -3.04 -19.63 -7.04
CA THR A 170 -4.36 -20.27 -6.83
C THR A 170 -5.46 -19.41 -7.43
N SER A 171 -6.39 -20.03 -8.14
CA SER A 171 -7.52 -19.34 -8.77
C SER A 171 -8.49 -18.79 -7.72
N LEU A 172 -9.19 -17.71 -8.06
CA LEU A 172 -10.23 -17.18 -7.18
C LEU A 172 -11.44 -18.15 -7.11
N GLU A 173 -11.67 -18.92 -8.16
CA GLU A 173 -12.70 -19.97 -8.20
C GLU A 173 -12.42 -21.04 -7.13
N ASP A 174 -11.17 -21.54 -7.02
CA ASP A 174 -10.79 -22.50 -5.98
C ASP A 174 -10.88 -21.87 -4.58
N MET A 175 -10.49 -20.60 -4.44
CA MET A 175 -10.57 -19.89 -3.18
C MET A 175 -12.03 -19.74 -2.70
N ILE A 176 -12.94 -19.39 -3.60
CA ILE A 176 -14.36 -19.25 -3.26
C ILE A 176 -15.01 -20.60 -3.00
N ALA A 177 -14.65 -21.64 -3.77
CA ALA A 177 -15.11 -23.00 -3.53
C ALA A 177 -14.72 -23.51 -2.13
N PHE A 178 -13.46 -23.24 -1.71
CA PHE A 178 -12.97 -23.53 -0.36
C PHE A 178 -13.75 -22.77 0.74
N CYS A 179 -14.31 -21.61 0.40
CA CYS A 179 -15.15 -20.80 1.27
C CYS A 179 -16.64 -21.18 1.22
N GLY A 180 -16.99 -22.33 0.60
CA GLY A 180 -18.35 -22.83 0.53
C GLY A 180 -19.17 -22.27 -0.66
N GLY A 181 -18.51 -21.65 -1.62
CA GLY A 181 -19.12 -21.06 -2.80
C GLY A 181 -19.84 -19.73 -2.54
N TYR A 182 -20.65 -19.34 -3.50
CA TYR A 182 -21.49 -18.14 -3.42
C TYR A 182 -22.84 -18.45 -2.76
N LYS A 183 -23.27 -17.59 -1.82
CA LYS A 183 -24.63 -17.63 -1.25
C LYS A 183 -25.60 -16.66 -1.94
N GLU A 184 -25.07 -15.70 -2.70
CA GLU A 184 -25.82 -14.74 -3.50
C GLU A 184 -25.13 -14.56 -4.86
N GLU A 185 -25.85 -14.06 -5.85
CA GLU A 185 -25.30 -13.78 -7.17
C GLU A 185 -24.13 -12.78 -7.10
N LEU A 186 -23.00 -13.16 -7.69
CA LEU A 186 -21.80 -12.31 -7.74
C LEU A 186 -22.04 -11.12 -8.68
N ARG A 187 -21.73 -9.92 -8.20
CA ARG A 187 -21.84 -8.68 -8.99
C ARG A 187 -20.52 -7.93 -9.13
N GLU A 188 -19.67 -7.98 -8.12
CA GLU A 188 -18.38 -7.29 -8.14
C GLU A 188 -17.32 -8.09 -7.40
N VAL A 189 -16.10 -8.10 -7.96
CA VAL A 189 -14.91 -8.68 -7.32
C VAL A 189 -13.88 -7.58 -7.16
N LEU A 190 -13.37 -7.42 -5.92
CA LEU A 190 -12.30 -6.49 -5.62
C LEU A 190 -11.04 -7.24 -5.20
N LEU A 191 -9.92 -6.97 -5.88
CA LEU A 191 -8.59 -7.38 -5.41
C LEU A 191 -8.08 -6.34 -4.41
N GLY A 192 -8.03 -6.71 -3.13
CA GLY A 192 -7.75 -5.83 -2.00
C GLY A 192 -9.00 -5.39 -1.25
N GLY A 193 -8.90 -4.34 -0.43
CA GLY A 193 -10.02 -3.78 0.32
C GLY A 193 -10.92 -2.84 -0.50
N PRO A 194 -12.05 -2.40 0.04
CA PRO A 194 -13.03 -1.61 -0.71
C PRO A 194 -12.58 -0.17 -0.97
N MET A 195 -11.55 0.30 -0.25
CA MET A 195 -11.07 1.68 -0.39
C MET A 195 -9.95 1.82 -1.42
N MET A 196 -8.97 0.91 -1.42
CA MET A 196 -7.80 0.95 -2.32
C MET A 196 -7.80 -0.16 -3.36
N GLY A 197 -8.61 -1.18 -3.21
CA GLY A 197 -8.71 -2.32 -4.12
C GLY A 197 -9.06 -1.93 -5.55
N ILE A 198 -8.91 -2.89 -6.42
CA ILE A 198 -9.19 -2.75 -7.85
C ILE A 198 -10.31 -3.72 -8.21
N ALA A 199 -11.40 -3.20 -8.76
CA ALA A 199 -12.46 -4.03 -9.33
C ALA A 199 -11.93 -4.76 -10.57
N ILE A 200 -12.23 -6.06 -10.65
CA ILE A 200 -11.90 -6.92 -11.79
C ILE A 200 -13.18 -7.40 -12.47
N PRO A 201 -13.11 -7.70 -13.78
CA PRO A 201 -14.32 -7.99 -14.57
C PRO A 201 -14.96 -9.34 -14.25
N SER A 202 -14.24 -10.28 -13.64
CA SER A 202 -14.70 -11.60 -13.26
C SER A 202 -13.83 -12.21 -12.16
N ASP A 203 -14.22 -13.35 -11.63
CA ASP A 203 -13.46 -14.16 -10.69
C ASP A 203 -12.44 -15.10 -11.37
N ASN A 204 -12.33 -15.07 -12.69
CA ASN A 204 -11.30 -15.79 -13.45
C ASN A 204 -9.93 -15.07 -13.34
N PHE A 205 -9.44 -14.96 -12.12
CA PHE A 205 -8.15 -14.39 -11.74
C PHE A 205 -7.45 -15.28 -10.73
N GLN A 206 -6.20 -14.97 -10.45
CA GLN A 206 -5.37 -15.72 -9.50
C GLN A 206 -4.84 -14.79 -8.41
N ILE A 207 -4.63 -15.34 -7.21
CA ILE A 207 -3.95 -14.59 -6.15
C ILE A 207 -2.48 -14.37 -6.52
N MET A 208 -2.00 -13.17 -6.22
CA MET A 208 -0.64 -12.73 -6.51
C MET A 208 0.13 -12.48 -5.21
N LYS A 209 1.44 -12.28 -5.33
CA LYS A 209 2.32 -11.97 -4.20
C LYS A 209 1.85 -10.79 -3.35
N GLN A 210 1.23 -9.78 -3.93
CA GLN A 210 0.71 -8.59 -3.25
C GLN A 210 -0.72 -8.75 -2.71
N SER A 211 -1.41 -9.83 -3.03
CA SER A 211 -2.79 -10.04 -2.58
C SER A 211 -2.83 -10.26 -1.07
N ASN A 212 -3.64 -9.48 -0.37
CA ASN A 212 -3.93 -9.61 1.06
C ASN A 212 -5.42 -9.82 1.35
N GLY A 213 -6.27 -9.59 0.36
CA GLY A 213 -7.69 -9.83 0.41
C GLY A 213 -8.32 -9.85 -0.96
N VAL A 214 -9.43 -10.56 -1.09
CA VAL A 214 -10.32 -10.53 -2.24
C VAL A 214 -11.75 -10.47 -1.70
N LEU A 215 -12.53 -9.52 -2.19
CA LEU A 215 -13.89 -9.29 -1.76
C LEU A 215 -14.85 -9.60 -2.92
N PHE A 216 -15.89 -10.34 -2.61
CA PHE A 216 -16.91 -10.79 -3.56
C PHE A 216 -18.26 -10.21 -3.12
N PHE A 217 -18.73 -9.20 -3.83
CA PHE A 217 -19.95 -8.49 -3.48
C PHE A 217 -21.14 -8.93 -4.33
N SER A 218 -22.27 -9.09 -3.65
CA SER A 218 -23.58 -9.23 -4.29
C SER A 218 -24.17 -7.85 -4.64
N GLU A 219 -25.32 -7.83 -5.27
CA GLU A 219 -26.02 -6.60 -5.66
C GLU A 219 -26.27 -5.63 -4.47
N LYS A 220 -26.39 -6.16 -3.26
CA LYS A 220 -26.64 -5.35 -2.04
C LYS A 220 -25.51 -4.35 -1.75
N GLU A 221 -24.28 -4.71 -2.04
CA GLU A 221 -23.08 -3.87 -1.77
C GLU A 221 -22.49 -3.27 -3.04
N ALA A 222 -22.63 -3.96 -4.19
CA ALA A 222 -22.16 -3.51 -5.51
C ALA A 222 -23.10 -2.49 -6.18
N ILE A 223 -23.79 -1.67 -5.41
CA ILE A 223 -24.75 -0.68 -5.94
C ILE A 223 -24.02 0.38 -6.73
N LYS A 224 -24.24 0.45 -8.03
CA LYS A 224 -23.75 1.54 -8.88
C LYS A 224 -24.53 2.82 -8.57
N LYS A 225 -23.87 3.75 -7.89
CA LYS A 225 -24.42 5.08 -7.63
C LYS A 225 -24.23 5.96 -8.86
N HIS A 226 -25.27 6.73 -9.21
CA HIS A 226 -25.15 7.72 -10.30
C HIS A 226 -24.16 8.83 -9.92
N THR A 227 -23.22 9.09 -10.81
CA THR A 227 -22.31 10.23 -10.70
C THR A 227 -23.04 11.50 -11.16
N THR A 228 -23.01 12.53 -10.34
CA THR A 228 -23.58 13.84 -10.65
C THR A 228 -22.50 14.92 -10.72
N ALA A 229 -22.89 16.13 -11.08
CA ALA A 229 -21.97 17.28 -11.10
C ALA A 229 -21.42 17.57 -9.70
N CYS A 230 -20.17 18.04 -9.63
CA CYS A 230 -19.56 18.46 -8.38
C CYS A 230 -20.30 19.67 -7.80
N ILE A 231 -20.75 19.57 -6.54
CA ILE A 231 -21.46 20.63 -5.81
C ILE A 231 -20.52 21.53 -4.99
N HIS A 232 -19.22 21.35 -5.13
CA HIS A 232 -18.18 22.13 -4.43
C HIS A 232 -18.28 22.15 -2.89
N CYS A 233 -18.78 21.08 -2.26
CA CYS A 233 -18.98 20.99 -0.81
C CYS A 233 -17.70 20.93 0.02
N GLY A 234 -16.53 20.68 -0.58
CA GLY A 234 -15.24 20.59 0.11
C GLY A 234 -14.96 19.28 0.88
N ALA A 235 -15.93 18.35 1.00
CA ALA A 235 -15.77 17.13 1.79
C ALA A 235 -14.53 16.31 1.38
N CYS A 236 -14.23 16.22 0.08
CA CYS A 236 -13.06 15.51 -0.41
C CYS A 236 -11.71 16.14 0.00
N VAL A 237 -11.70 17.46 0.20
CA VAL A 237 -10.51 18.21 0.68
C VAL A 237 -10.31 17.94 2.18
N SER A 238 -11.39 18.02 2.97
CA SER A 238 -11.34 17.86 4.43
C SER A 238 -10.81 16.50 4.86
N VAL A 239 -11.10 15.43 4.09
CA VAL A 239 -10.68 14.05 4.43
C VAL A 239 -9.34 13.66 3.82
N CYS A 240 -8.74 14.53 3.00
CA CYS A 240 -7.50 14.18 2.32
C CYS A 240 -6.30 14.21 3.29
N PRO A 241 -5.67 13.06 3.61
CA PRO A 241 -4.54 13.03 4.53
C PRO A 241 -3.28 13.70 3.97
N MET A 242 -3.29 13.98 2.65
CA MET A 242 -2.19 14.66 1.94
C MET A 242 -2.52 16.12 1.65
N HIS A 243 -3.63 16.65 2.17
CA HIS A 243 -4.08 18.04 1.99
C HIS A 243 -4.16 18.48 0.53
N LEU A 244 -4.61 17.56 -0.35
CA LEU A 244 -4.82 17.85 -1.76
C LEU A 244 -6.23 18.38 -2.00
N GLU A 245 -6.45 18.86 -3.23
CA GLU A 245 -7.76 19.27 -3.75
C GLU A 245 -8.30 18.22 -4.76
N PRO A 246 -8.88 17.09 -4.31
CA PRO A 246 -9.25 15.99 -5.21
C PRO A 246 -10.21 16.39 -6.32
N TYR A 247 -11.17 17.27 -6.04
CA TYR A 247 -12.11 17.79 -7.06
C TYR A 247 -11.40 18.59 -8.16
N ALA A 248 -10.38 19.37 -7.79
CA ALA A 248 -9.61 20.14 -8.76
C ALA A 248 -8.68 19.23 -9.58
N LEU A 249 -8.10 18.19 -8.95
CA LEU A 249 -7.32 17.17 -9.65
C LEU A 249 -8.17 16.44 -10.70
N GLU A 250 -9.37 15.99 -10.33
CA GLU A 250 -10.30 15.34 -11.27
C GLU A 250 -10.65 16.26 -12.45
N LYS A 251 -11.09 17.50 -12.17
CA LYS A 251 -11.46 18.48 -13.20
C LYS A 251 -10.33 18.78 -14.19
N ASN A 252 -9.09 18.89 -13.69
CA ASN A 252 -7.94 19.15 -14.56
C ASN A 252 -7.49 17.88 -15.31
N PHE A 253 -7.69 16.69 -14.75
CA PHE A 253 -7.49 15.42 -15.45
C PHE A 253 -8.49 15.28 -16.61
N GLU A 254 -9.79 15.51 -16.40
CA GLU A 254 -10.82 15.46 -17.45
C GLU A 254 -10.47 16.37 -18.64
N LYS A 255 -9.89 17.53 -18.35
CA LYS A 255 -9.41 18.49 -19.37
C LYS A 255 -7.99 18.20 -19.87
N ARG A 256 -7.30 17.18 -19.35
CA ARG A 256 -5.91 16.81 -19.67
C ARG A 256 -4.90 17.97 -19.51
N ILE A 257 -5.11 18.84 -18.52
CA ILE A 257 -4.23 19.99 -18.27
C ILE A 257 -3.06 19.55 -17.38
N ILE A 258 -2.00 19.02 -17.99
CA ILE A 258 -0.83 18.42 -17.32
C ILE A 258 -0.17 19.40 -16.34
N GLU A 259 0.07 20.64 -16.76
CA GLU A 259 0.71 21.65 -15.91
C GLU A 259 -0.08 21.92 -14.62
N ARG A 260 -1.41 21.95 -14.70
CA ARG A 260 -2.26 22.14 -13.51
C ARG A 260 -2.22 20.92 -12.59
N LEU A 261 -2.20 19.71 -13.15
CA LEU A 261 -2.03 18.50 -12.36
C LEU A 261 -0.69 18.50 -11.59
N ARG A 262 0.40 18.97 -12.21
CA ARG A 262 1.71 19.13 -11.56
C ARG A 262 1.64 20.18 -10.44
N LYS A 263 1.07 21.37 -10.70
CA LYS A 263 0.90 22.44 -9.72
C LYS A 263 0.05 22.02 -8.52
N LEU A 264 -0.96 21.18 -8.74
CA LEU A 264 -1.81 20.59 -7.70
C LEU A 264 -1.17 19.35 -7.03
N SER A 265 0.08 19.06 -7.32
CA SER A 265 0.85 17.98 -6.70
C SER A 265 0.17 16.61 -6.79
N VAL A 266 -0.39 16.25 -7.95
CA VAL A 266 -1.11 14.99 -8.17
C VAL A 266 -0.31 13.76 -7.74
N MET A 267 1.02 13.77 -7.93
CA MET A 267 1.92 12.67 -7.56
C MET A 267 2.01 12.42 -6.05
N THR A 268 1.61 13.40 -5.22
CA THR A 268 1.57 13.29 -3.76
C THR A 268 0.43 12.40 -3.25
N CYS A 269 -0.63 12.22 -4.05
CA CYS A 269 -1.77 11.41 -3.68
C CYS A 269 -1.34 9.97 -3.34
N ILE A 270 -1.79 9.46 -2.19
CA ILE A 270 -1.55 8.07 -1.75
C ILE A 270 -2.64 7.08 -2.21
N GLU A 271 -3.60 7.57 -3.01
CA GLU A 271 -4.67 6.78 -3.62
C GLU A 271 -5.56 6.03 -2.61
N CYS A 272 -5.72 6.59 -1.42
CA CYS A 272 -6.45 5.94 -0.32
C CYS A 272 -7.98 5.83 -0.53
N GLY A 273 -8.57 6.50 -1.52
CA GLY A 273 -10.01 6.41 -1.78
C GLY A 273 -10.91 7.27 -0.90
N SER A 274 -10.43 7.84 0.23
CA SER A 274 -11.26 8.62 1.18
C SER A 274 -12.08 9.72 0.49
N CYS A 275 -11.50 10.41 -0.48
CA CYS A 275 -12.19 11.48 -1.22
C CYS A 275 -13.36 10.98 -2.05
N SER A 276 -13.23 9.81 -2.69
CA SER A 276 -14.35 9.19 -3.43
C SER A 276 -15.44 8.68 -2.50
N PHE A 277 -15.04 8.10 -1.36
CA PHE A 277 -15.96 7.55 -0.36
C PHE A 277 -16.90 8.62 0.21
N VAL A 278 -16.38 9.81 0.55
CA VAL A 278 -17.18 10.89 1.17
C VAL A 278 -17.90 11.77 0.14
N CYS A 279 -17.71 11.54 -1.16
CA CYS A 279 -18.27 12.42 -2.18
C CYS A 279 -19.80 12.23 -2.35
N PRO A 280 -20.65 13.22 -2.01
CA PRO A 280 -22.09 13.09 -2.13
C PRO A 280 -22.55 13.04 -3.59
N ALA A 281 -21.72 13.52 -4.53
CA ALA A 281 -21.95 13.46 -5.97
C ALA A 281 -21.44 12.15 -6.62
N ASN A 282 -20.96 11.19 -5.81
CA ASN A 282 -20.41 9.89 -6.24
C ASN A 282 -19.34 10.01 -7.34
N ARG A 283 -18.50 11.07 -7.27
CA ARG A 283 -17.43 11.30 -8.26
C ARG A 283 -16.31 10.27 -8.11
N PRO A 284 -15.79 9.70 -9.21
CA PRO A 284 -14.70 8.71 -9.17
C PRO A 284 -13.33 9.37 -8.97
N LEU A 285 -13.20 10.20 -7.90
CA LEU A 285 -12.06 11.09 -7.68
C LEU A 285 -10.73 10.33 -7.66
N VAL A 286 -10.64 9.25 -6.90
CA VAL A 286 -9.39 8.48 -6.81
C VAL A 286 -9.03 7.82 -8.13
N HIS A 287 -10.00 7.35 -8.90
CA HIS A 287 -9.77 6.77 -10.22
C HIS A 287 -9.22 7.82 -11.18
N SER A 288 -9.84 8.98 -11.26
CA SER A 288 -9.39 10.11 -12.07
C SER A 288 -7.98 10.57 -11.69
N ILE A 289 -7.65 10.57 -10.38
CA ILE A 289 -6.31 10.91 -9.89
C ILE A 289 -5.28 9.84 -10.31
N ARG A 290 -5.61 8.54 -10.23
CA ARG A 290 -4.76 7.45 -10.74
C ARG A 290 -4.43 7.62 -12.22
N LEU A 291 -5.44 7.93 -13.02
CA LEU A 291 -5.26 8.21 -14.45
C LEU A 291 -4.45 9.50 -14.68
N GLY A 292 -4.67 10.55 -13.89
CA GLY A 292 -3.88 11.79 -13.92
C GLY A 292 -2.40 11.55 -13.61
N LYS A 293 -2.07 10.70 -12.64
CA LYS A 293 -0.68 10.28 -12.39
C LYS A 293 -0.06 9.53 -13.57
N ASN A 294 -0.84 8.66 -14.21
CA ASN A 294 -0.36 7.94 -15.40
C ASN A 294 -0.10 8.90 -16.57
N LEU A 295 -0.93 9.93 -16.71
CA LEU A 295 -0.73 10.98 -17.72
C LEU A 295 0.58 11.73 -17.48
N ILE A 296 0.88 12.11 -16.21
CA ILE A 296 2.16 12.74 -15.84
C ILE A 296 3.34 11.81 -16.14
N ARG A 297 3.27 10.53 -15.76
CA ARG A 297 4.37 9.58 -16.00
C ARG A 297 4.66 9.39 -17.50
N LYS A 298 3.62 9.37 -18.34
CA LYS A 298 3.78 9.30 -19.79
C LYS A 298 4.43 10.56 -20.36
N ASP A 299 4.04 11.73 -19.87
CA ASP A 299 4.61 13.01 -20.25
C ASP A 299 6.08 13.12 -19.86
N ASP A 300 6.43 12.75 -18.60
CA ASP A 300 7.82 12.68 -18.12
C ASP A 300 8.68 11.72 -18.96
N ALA A 301 8.15 10.57 -19.31
CA ALA A 301 8.86 9.59 -20.14
C ALA A 301 9.08 10.12 -21.56
N ALA A 302 8.09 10.79 -22.15
CA ALA A 302 8.21 11.38 -23.47
C ALA A 302 9.24 12.52 -23.49
N GLU A 303 9.23 13.37 -22.45
CA GLU A 303 10.19 14.46 -22.32
C GLU A 303 11.62 13.93 -22.13
N LYS A 304 11.80 12.91 -21.28
CA LYS A 304 13.09 12.26 -21.11
C LYS A 304 13.63 11.68 -22.43
N ALA A 305 12.78 10.98 -23.19
CA ALA A 305 13.16 10.43 -24.49
C ALA A 305 13.55 11.53 -25.49
N ARG A 306 12.85 12.69 -25.51
CA ARG A 306 13.21 13.84 -26.34
C ARG A 306 14.58 14.40 -25.95
N GLN A 307 14.86 14.53 -24.66
CA GLN A 307 16.14 15.03 -24.17
C GLN A 307 17.30 14.09 -24.50
N GLU A 308 17.10 12.78 -24.37
CA GLU A 308 18.09 11.76 -24.75
C GLU A 308 18.38 11.79 -26.26
N ALA A 309 17.33 11.87 -27.07
CA ALA A 309 17.49 12.00 -28.52
C ALA A 309 18.20 13.30 -28.97
N LEU A 310 17.95 14.40 -28.26
CA LEU A 310 18.63 15.67 -28.52
C LEU A 310 20.11 15.59 -28.15
N LYS A 311 20.44 14.99 -26.99
CA LYS A 311 21.83 14.77 -26.58
C LYS A 311 22.60 13.93 -27.60
N ALA A 312 22.02 12.79 -28.00
CA ALA A 312 22.65 11.92 -29.00
C ALA A 312 22.91 12.64 -30.35
N LYS A 313 21.96 13.49 -30.79
CA LYS A 313 22.17 14.30 -32.00
C LYS A 313 23.29 15.33 -31.83
N THR A 314 23.37 15.94 -30.67
CA THR A 314 24.43 16.93 -30.37
C THR A 314 25.79 16.27 -30.30
N GLU A 315 25.91 15.10 -29.64
CA GLU A 315 27.15 14.33 -29.57
C GLU A 315 27.64 13.88 -30.99
N ALA A 316 26.73 13.35 -31.80
CA ALA A 316 27.03 12.98 -33.17
C ALA A 316 27.46 14.16 -34.05
N ALA A 317 26.88 15.34 -33.85
CA ALA A 317 27.26 16.57 -34.55
C ALA A 317 28.68 17.05 -34.13
N ILE A 318 29.02 16.94 -32.85
CA ILE A 318 30.38 17.26 -32.35
C ILE A 318 31.42 16.32 -32.93
N GLU A 319 31.15 15.01 -32.90
CA GLU A 319 32.09 13.99 -33.50
C GLU A 319 32.30 14.23 -34.97
N ALA A 320 31.26 14.59 -35.72
CA ALA A 320 31.39 14.90 -37.16
C ALA A 320 32.30 16.11 -37.41
N VAL A 321 32.15 17.20 -36.63
CA VAL A 321 32.99 18.40 -36.72
C VAL A 321 34.45 18.09 -36.35
N GLU A 322 34.69 17.27 -35.32
CA GLU A 322 36.05 16.86 -34.92
C GLU A 322 36.74 15.94 -35.98
N ALA A 323 35.92 15.16 -36.70
CA ALA A 323 36.43 14.32 -37.79
C ALA A 323 36.83 15.13 -39.04
N GLU A 324 36.15 16.22 -39.32
CA GLU A 324 36.49 17.13 -40.44
C GLU A 324 37.74 17.97 -40.16
N HIS A 325 38.15 18.14 -38.90
CA HIS A 325 39.35 18.91 -38.52
C HIS A 325 40.60 18.08 -38.29
N LYS A 326 40.55 16.77 -38.54
CA LYS A 326 41.66 15.84 -38.55
C LYS A 326 42.10 15.48 -39.97
#